data_f8071bc8e750c49f8809ddf50456553a
#
_entry.id   f8071bc8e750c49f8809ddf50456553a
#
_cell.length_a   1.000
_cell.length_b   1.000
_cell.length_c   1.000
_cell.angle_alpha   90.00
_cell.angle_beta   90.00
_cell.angle_gamma   90.00
#
_symmetry.space_group_name_H-M   'P 1'
#
loop_
_entity.id
_entity.type
_entity.pdbx_description
1 polymer ?
#
loop_
_entity_poly.entity_id
_entity_poly.type
_entity_poly.pdbx_seq_one_letter_code
_entity_poly.pdbx_strand_id
1 'polypeptide(L)'
;MLSDYLTAKPTLETPRLLLRPLVPEDAASLRRWLARDEIYTYWGRKASKGEREPELMFIDPRPWVKRKPDPDFKWGIVLKETNAVIGDVSIFDIENARMGSVGYRLDPDLWGHGYVTEALRAAVEFIFTHTELDRLHATADVRNTASNRVLEKCGFVHEGTIRHGKMVSVYCDYHIWGLLREDWEQMKATT
;
A
#
# COMPACT_ATOMS: atom_id res chain seq x y z
N MET A 1 -12.43 -13.54 10.72
CA MET A 1 -13.28 -12.49 10.08
C MET A 1 -12.49 -11.19 9.99
N LEU A 2 -12.80 -10.31 9.03
CA LEU A 2 -12.11 -9.01 8.86
C LEU A 2 -11.99 -8.24 10.18
N SER A 3 -13.06 -8.23 11.00
CA SER A 3 -13.12 -7.58 12.31
C SER A 3 -11.98 -7.97 13.26
N ASP A 4 -11.48 -9.19 13.16
CA ASP A 4 -10.49 -9.73 14.10
C ASP A 4 -9.12 -9.07 13.90
N TYR A 5 -8.87 -8.55 12.70
CA TYR A 5 -7.61 -7.92 12.30
C TYR A 5 -7.65 -6.39 12.27
N LEU A 6 -8.81 -5.77 12.45
CA LEU A 6 -8.94 -4.31 12.44
C LEU A 6 -8.35 -3.67 13.69
N THR A 7 -8.39 -4.39 14.83
CA THR A 7 -7.88 -3.90 16.12
C THR A 7 -6.41 -4.22 16.34
N ALA A 8 -5.90 -5.32 15.77
CA ALA A 8 -4.52 -5.76 15.91
C ALA A 8 -4.00 -6.26 14.56
N LYS A 9 -3.41 -5.35 13.78
CA LYS A 9 -2.83 -5.70 12.49
C LYS A 9 -1.62 -6.62 12.69
N PRO A 10 -1.57 -7.79 12.04
CA PRO A 10 -0.46 -8.73 12.22
C PRO A 10 0.82 -8.19 11.61
N THR A 11 1.92 -8.69 12.11
CA THR A 11 3.22 -8.57 11.47
C THR A 11 3.35 -9.68 10.42
N LEU A 12 3.74 -9.31 9.19
CA LEU A 12 4.00 -10.26 8.12
C LEU A 12 5.50 -10.31 7.85
N GLU A 13 6.01 -11.50 7.67
CA GLU A 13 7.44 -11.73 7.45
C GLU A 13 7.69 -12.32 6.06
N THR A 14 8.71 -11.79 5.39
CA THR A 14 9.17 -12.26 4.08
C THR A 14 10.69 -12.51 4.14
N PRO A 15 11.34 -13.05 3.12
CA PRO A 15 12.78 -13.27 3.14
C PRO A 15 13.60 -12.02 3.51
N ARG A 16 13.25 -10.85 2.98
CA ARG A 16 14.02 -9.60 3.16
C ARG A 16 13.32 -8.56 4.04
N LEU A 17 12.00 -8.68 4.24
CA LEU A 17 11.17 -7.63 4.81
C LEU A 17 10.41 -8.10 6.05
N LEU A 18 10.11 -7.13 6.92
CA LEU A 18 9.12 -7.24 7.98
C LEU A 18 8.04 -6.17 7.72
N LEU A 19 6.81 -6.60 7.54
CA LEU A 19 5.66 -5.71 7.39
C LEU A 19 4.95 -5.60 8.74
N ARG A 20 5.00 -4.43 9.37
CA ARG A 20 4.39 -4.22 10.70
C ARG A 20 3.76 -2.83 10.81
N PRO A 21 2.83 -2.62 11.74
CA PRO A 21 2.37 -1.26 12.06
C PRO A 21 3.56 -0.33 12.35
N LEU A 22 3.43 0.92 11.91
CA LEU A 22 4.41 1.95 12.22
C LEU A 22 4.33 2.34 13.69
N VAL A 23 5.47 2.63 14.29
CA VAL A 23 5.63 3.11 15.68
C VAL A 23 6.37 4.45 15.70
N PRO A 24 6.29 5.24 16.81
CA PRO A 24 6.94 6.55 16.88
C PRO A 24 8.45 6.52 16.59
N GLU A 25 9.12 5.45 16.93
CA GLU A 25 10.55 5.24 16.73
C GLU A 25 10.93 5.19 15.23
N ASP A 26 9.96 4.93 14.36
CA ASP A 26 10.16 4.89 12.91
C ASP A 26 10.30 6.30 12.29
N ALA A 27 9.96 7.36 13.00
CA ALA A 27 9.93 8.72 12.48
C ALA A 27 11.24 9.14 11.80
N ALA A 28 12.39 8.74 12.35
CA ALA A 28 13.71 9.02 11.76
C ALA A 28 13.89 8.36 10.39
N SER A 29 13.47 7.10 10.24
CA SER A 29 13.52 6.39 8.95
C SER A 29 12.53 7.00 7.94
N LEU A 30 11.32 7.31 8.38
CA LEU A 30 10.29 7.92 7.55
C LEU A 30 10.71 9.29 7.02
N ARG A 31 11.37 10.10 7.84
CA ARG A 31 11.86 11.45 7.47
C ARG A 31 12.80 11.42 6.27
N ARG A 32 13.60 10.36 6.09
CA ARG A 32 14.56 10.24 4.99
C ARG A 32 13.90 10.27 3.62
N TRP A 33 12.70 9.72 3.50
CA TRP A 33 12.09 9.51 2.19
C TRP A 33 10.69 10.11 2.03
N LEU A 34 9.86 10.20 3.09
CA LEU A 34 8.46 10.62 2.98
C LEU A 34 8.27 12.05 2.45
N ALA A 35 9.24 12.94 2.63
CA ALA A 35 9.17 14.32 2.14
C ALA A 35 9.68 14.50 0.70
N ARG A 36 10.22 13.45 0.10
CA ARG A 36 10.81 13.52 -1.25
C ARG A 36 9.74 13.63 -2.32
N ASP A 37 9.85 14.63 -3.18
CA ASP A 37 8.83 14.93 -4.19
C ASP A 37 8.69 13.81 -5.26
N GLU A 38 9.75 13.03 -5.49
CA GLU A 38 9.74 11.91 -6.43
C GLU A 38 8.65 10.88 -6.11
N ILE A 39 8.38 10.63 -4.83
CA ILE A 39 7.34 9.70 -4.38
C ILE A 39 5.95 10.14 -4.84
N TYR A 40 5.75 11.46 -4.92
CA TYR A 40 4.44 12.05 -5.20
C TYR A 40 4.23 12.38 -6.69
N THR A 41 5.21 12.12 -7.55
CA THR A 41 5.16 12.41 -8.99
C THR A 41 3.88 11.87 -9.65
N TYR A 42 3.46 10.67 -9.28
CA TYR A 42 2.27 9.98 -9.80
C TYR A 42 1.19 9.77 -8.74
N TRP A 43 1.31 10.39 -7.56
CA TRP A 43 0.35 10.21 -6.46
C TRP A 43 -0.88 11.12 -6.58
N GLY A 44 -0.85 12.06 -7.51
CA GLY A 44 -1.93 13.02 -7.71
C GLY A 44 -2.03 14.14 -6.66
N ARG A 45 -1.05 14.25 -5.76
CA ARG A 45 -0.92 15.30 -4.75
C ARG A 45 0.53 15.46 -4.29
N LYS A 46 0.81 16.53 -3.57
CA LYS A 46 2.10 16.75 -2.87
C LYS A 46 2.09 16.09 -1.48
N ALA A 47 3.29 15.98 -0.89
CA ALA A 47 3.44 15.56 0.49
C ALA A 47 2.63 16.45 1.43
N SER A 48 1.88 15.84 2.35
CA SER A 48 1.17 16.52 3.43
C SER A 48 2.14 17.00 4.52
N LYS A 49 1.64 17.83 5.45
CA LYS A 49 2.46 18.27 6.60
C LYS A 49 2.94 17.08 7.44
N GLY A 50 2.08 16.10 7.73
CA GLY A 50 2.46 14.91 8.49
C GLY A 50 3.49 14.02 7.78
N GLU A 51 3.50 14.01 6.44
CA GLU A 51 4.52 13.29 5.67
C GLU A 51 5.87 14.03 5.64
N ARG A 52 5.87 15.35 5.76
CA ARG A 52 7.08 16.16 5.91
C ARG A 52 7.64 16.17 7.34
N GLU A 53 6.78 15.99 8.32
CA GLU A 53 7.07 15.94 9.75
C GLU A 53 6.50 14.63 10.33
N PRO A 54 7.15 13.47 10.12
CA PRO A 54 6.59 12.15 10.44
C PRO A 54 6.20 11.96 11.90
N GLU A 55 6.81 12.70 12.83
CA GLU A 55 6.44 12.68 14.25
C GLU A 55 4.97 13.06 14.45
N LEU A 56 4.44 13.93 13.62
CA LEU A 56 3.02 14.32 13.69
C LEU A 56 2.05 13.18 13.35
N MET A 57 2.54 12.13 12.68
CA MET A 57 1.71 10.95 12.37
C MET A 57 1.37 10.14 13.61
N PHE A 58 2.19 10.25 14.67
CA PHE A 58 2.08 9.50 15.92
C PHE A 58 1.49 10.35 17.07
N ILE A 59 1.41 11.67 16.90
CA ILE A 59 0.72 12.55 17.86
C ILE A 59 -0.77 12.32 17.65
N ASP A 60 -1.50 12.01 18.73
CA ASP A 60 -2.95 11.79 18.65
C ASP A 60 -3.63 12.98 17.96
N PRO A 61 -4.22 12.74 16.80
CA PRO A 61 -4.72 13.84 16.02
C PRO A 61 -6.01 14.33 16.60
N ARG A 62 -6.01 15.48 17.20
CA ARG A 62 -7.20 16.33 17.32
C ARG A 62 -8.46 15.60 17.80
N PRO A 63 -8.87 15.72 19.06
CA PRO A 63 -10.02 15.05 19.65
C PRO A 63 -11.37 15.35 18.96
N TRP A 64 -11.39 16.32 18.04
CA TRP A 64 -12.57 16.68 17.23
C TRP A 64 -12.68 15.97 15.88
N VAL A 65 -11.65 15.26 15.43
CA VAL A 65 -11.76 14.41 14.24
C VAL A 65 -12.35 13.08 14.67
N LYS A 66 -13.66 12.90 14.49
CA LYS A 66 -14.29 11.59 14.59
C LYS A 66 -13.67 10.71 13.49
N ARG A 67 -12.61 9.98 13.83
CA ARG A 67 -12.14 8.91 12.97
C ARG A 67 -13.22 7.83 12.98
N LYS A 68 -13.74 7.48 11.82
CA LYS A 68 -14.25 6.12 11.65
C LYS A 68 -13.09 5.21 12.03
N PRO A 69 -13.33 4.13 12.80
CA PRO A 69 -12.29 3.13 13.00
C PRO A 69 -11.75 2.81 11.61
N ASP A 70 -10.44 3.02 11.44
CA ASP A 70 -9.78 2.88 10.15
C ASP A 70 -9.82 1.39 9.78
N PRO A 71 -10.72 0.93 8.88
CA PRO A 71 -10.79 -0.47 8.51
C PRO A 71 -9.58 -0.89 7.67
N ASP A 72 -8.63 0.03 7.47
CA ASP A 72 -7.52 -0.14 6.57
C ASP A 72 -6.40 -0.97 7.19
N PHE A 73 -5.83 -1.85 6.40
CA PHE A 73 -4.57 -2.50 6.72
C PHE A 73 -3.44 -1.60 6.20
N LYS A 74 -2.60 -1.15 7.10
CA LYS A 74 -1.42 -0.37 6.74
C LYS A 74 -0.20 -0.90 7.48
N TRP A 75 0.82 -1.28 6.70
CA TRP A 75 2.09 -1.75 7.20
C TRP A 75 3.23 -0.84 6.73
N GLY A 76 4.15 -0.54 7.63
CA GLY A 76 5.50 -0.09 7.27
C GLY A 76 6.28 -1.26 6.70
N ILE A 77 7.01 -1.03 5.63
CA ILE A 77 7.95 -1.99 5.04
C ILE A 77 9.30 -1.79 5.71
N VAL A 78 9.71 -2.70 6.57
CA VAL A 78 10.99 -2.67 7.28
C VAL A 78 11.98 -3.57 6.55
N LEU A 79 13.13 -3.04 6.17
CA LEU A 79 14.23 -3.82 5.62
C LEU A 79 14.98 -4.53 6.74
N LYS A 80 14.97 -5.86 6.78
CA LYS A 80 15.57 -6.66 7.87
C LYS A 80 17.06 -6.38 8.08
N GLU A 81 17.79 -6.16 6.99
CA GLU A 81 19.24 -5.89 7.03
C GLU A 81 19.59 -4.65 7.86
N THR A 82 18.79 -3.58 7.76
CA THR A 82 19.08 -2.28 8.38
C THR A 82 18.12 -1.92 9.50
N ASN A 83 17.04 -2.69 9.67
CA ASN A 83 15.92 -2.40 10.56
C ASN A 83 15.27 -1.02 10.29
N ALA A 84 15.44 -0.47 9.09
CA ALA A 84 14.88 0.82 8.69
C ALA A 84 13.53 0.63 7.99
N VAL A 85 12.57 1.53 8.24
CA VAL A 85 11.34 1.63 7.45
C VAL A 85 11.67 2.27 6.11
N ILE A 86 11.54 1.49 5.04
CA ILE A 86 11.89 1.90 3.68
C ILE A 86 10.67 2.22 2.81
N GLY A 87 9.46 1.95 3.29
CA GLY A 87 8.24 2.16 2.53
C GLY A 87 7.00 1.85 3.35
N ASP A 88 5.85 1.89 2.69
CA ASP A 88 4.59 1.41 3.22
C ASP A 88 3.76 0.67 2.16
N VAL A 89 2.90 -0.25 2.61
CA VAL A 89 1.87 -0.91 1.82
C VAL A 89 0.56 -0.87 2.60
N SER A 90 -0.55 -0.63 1.90
CA SER A 90 -1.87 -0.55 2.54
C SER A 90 -2.96 -1.16 1.67
N ILE A 91 -3.97 -1.72 2.36
CA ILE A 91 -5.26 -2.08 1.78
C ILE A 91 -6.27 -1.17 2.47
N PHE A 92 -6.95 -0.33 1.72
CA PHE A 92 -7.79 0.75 2.24
C PHE A 92 -9.10 0.86 1.45
N ASP A 93 -9.99 1.77 1.84
CA ASP A 93 -11.32 1.92 1.26
C ASP A 93 -12.05 0.56 1.16
N ILE A 94 -12.05 -0.19 2.29
CA ILE A 94 -12.68 -1.50 2.31
C ILE A 94 -14.20 -1.34 2.28
N GLU A 95 -14.82 -1.80 1.19
CA GLU A 95 -16.25 -1.71 0.95
C GLU A 95 -16.94 -3.04 1.25
N ASN A 96 -17.95 -2.99 2.13
CA ASN A 96 -18.82 -4.13 2.47
C ASN A 96 -18.06 -5.41 2.87
N ALA A 97 -16.83 -5.29 3.37
CA ALA A 97 -15.92 -6.40 3.64
C ALA A 97 -15.65 -7.32 2.42
N ARG A 98 -15.83 -6.81 1.20
CA ARG A 98 -15.69 -7.57 -0.06
C ARG A 98 -14.57 -7.06 -0.96
N MET A 99 -14.37 -5.74 -1.02
CA MET A 99 -13.39 -5.11 -1.91
C MET A 99 -12.47 -4.18 -1.13
N GLY A 100 -11.24 -4.02 -1.59
CA GLY A 100 -10.29 -3.06 -1.04
C GLY A 100 -9.37 -2.48 -2.09
N SER A 101 -8.99 -1.21 -1.91
CA SER A 101 -7.98 -0.53 -2.71
C SER A 101 -6.58 -0.85 -2.23
N VAL A 102 -5.62 -0.92 -3.15
CA VAL A 102 -4.20 -1.15 -2.84
C VAL A 102 -3.40 0.12 -3.05
N GLY A 103 -2.51 0.43 -2.11
CA GLY A 103 -1.54 1.52 -2.24
C GLY A 103 -0.19 1.17 -1.63
N TYR A 104 0.88 1.72 -2.17
CA TYR A 104 2.24 1.52 -1.64
C TYR A 104 3.17 2.66 -2.03
N ARG A 105 4.19 2.86 -1.20
CA ARG A 105 5.28 3.80 -1.45
C ARG A 105 6.59 3.16 -1.02
N LEU A 106 7.68 3.57 -1.63
CA LEU A 106 9.02 3.11 -1.30
C LEU A 106 10.00 4.26 -1.38
N ASP A 107 11.03 4.24 -0.53
CA ASP A 107 12.18 5.13 -0.61
C ASP A 107 12.74 5.10 -2.04
N PRO A 108 12.84 6.26 -2.73
CA PRO A 108 13.33 6.31 -4.10
C PRO A 108 14.73 5.68 -4.30
N ASP A 109 15.61 5.76 -3.31
CA ASP A 109 16.95 5.18 -3.38
C ASP A 109 16.92 3.64 -3.42
N LEU A 110 15.77 3.03 -3.13
CA LEU A 110 15.57 1.57 -3.08
C LEU A 110 14.64 1.06 -4.20
N TRP A 111 14.31 1.90 -5.17
CA TRP A 111 13.53 1.46 -6.32
C TRP A 111 14.31 0.44 -7.17
N GLY A 112 13.59 -0.40 -7.90
CA GLY A 112 14.19 -1.41 -8.79
C GLY A 112 14.62 -2.71 -8.11
N HIS A 113 14.65 -2.80 -6.78
CA HIS A 113 15.12 -3.98 -6.03
C HIS A 113 14.03 -5.03 -5.74
N GLY A 114 12.79 -4.78 -6.17
CA GLY A 114 11.66 -5.71 -6.00
C GLY A 114 11.02 -5.71 -4.61
N TYR A 115 11.40 -4.83 -3.70
CA TYR A 115 10.87 -4.77 -2.33
C TYR A 115 9.36 -4.55 -2.29
N VAL A 116 8.82 -3.64 -3.12
CA VAL A 116 7.37 -3.41 -3.18
C VAL A 116 6.63 -4.65 -3.68
N THR A 117 7.16 -5.34 -4.70
CA THR A 117 6.55 -6.59 -5.21
C THR A 117 6.50 -7.66 -4.12
N GLU A 118 7.59 -7.82 -3.34
CA GLU A 118 7.66 -8.75 -2.22
C GLU A 118 6.66 -8.39 -1.12
N ALA A 119 6.60 -7.12 -0.73
CA ALA A 119 5.68 -6.61 0.28
C ALA A 119 4.22 -6.76 -0.14
N LEU A 120 3.89 -6.39 -1.38
CA LEU A 120 2.52 -6.47 -1.88
C LEU A 120 2.03 -7.91 -1.97
N ARG A 121 2.89 -8.85 -2.42
CA ARG A 121 2.54 -10.29 -2.43
C ARG A 121 2.21 -10.79 -1.04
N ALA A 122 2.99 -10.46 -0.03
CA ALA A 122 2.73 -10.85 1.36
C ALA A 122 1.41 -10.24 1.88
N ALA A 123 1.15 -8.97 1.57
CA ALA A 123 -0.12 -8.32 1.95
C ALA A 123 -1.32 -8.96 1.26
N VAL A 124 -1.25 -9.25 -0.05
CA VAL A 124 -2.30 -9.93 -0.82
C VAL A 124 -2.56 -11.33 -0.26
N GLU A 125 -1.49 -12.10 0.00
CA GLU A 125 -1.61 -13.44 0.59
C GLU A 125 -2.31 -13.40 1.94
N PHE A 126 -1.90 -12.47 2.82
CA PHE A 126 -2.55 -12.30 4.12
C PHE A 126 -4.05 -11.99 3.95
N ILE A 127 -4.39 -11.01 3.11
CA ILE A 127 -5.78 -10.58 2.91
C ILE A 127 -6.64 -11.73 2.40
N PHE A 128 -6.23 -12.40 1.34
CA PHE A 128 -7.03 -13.47 0.76
C PHE A 128 -7.06 -14.76 1.59
N THR A 129 -6.08 -14.97 2.46
CA THR A 129 -6.09 -16.13 3.36
C THR A 129 -6.93 -15.90 4.62
N HIS A 130 -6.93 -14.67 5.15
CA HIS A 130 -7.43 -14.41 6.51
C HIS A 130 -8.66 -13.50 6.57
N THR A 131 -9.14 -12.96 5.46
CA THR A 131 -10.33 -12.11 5.44
C THR A 131 -11.34 -12.60 4.42
N GLU A 132 -12.51 -11.99 4.38
CA GLU A 132 -13.58 -12.28 3.42
C GLU A 132 -13.50 -11.45 2.14
N LEU A 133 -12.45 -10.60 1.99
CA LEU A 133 -12.28 -9.83 0.76
C LEU A 133 -12.10 -10.79 -0.41
N ASP A 134 -12.84 -10.56 -1.47
CA ASP A 134 -12.77 -11.34 -2.71
C ASP A 134 -12.17 -10.57 -3.89
N ARG A 135 -11.97 -9.26 -3.72
CA ARG A 135 -11.37 -8.40 -4.74
C ARG A 135 -10.42 -7.36 -4.14
N LEU A 136 -9.25 -7.24 -4.72
CA LEU A 136 -8.36 -6.09 -4.54
C LEU A 136 -8.27 -5.31 -5.86
N HIS A 137 -8.18 -3.99 -5.77
CA HIS A 137 -8.01 -3.16 -6.97
C HIS A 137 -7.00 -2.04 -6.73
N ALA A 138 -6.45 -1.51 -7.80
CA ALA A 138 -5.54 -0.37 -7.78
C ALA A 138 -5.72 0.49 -9.02
N THR A 139 -5.37 1.77 -8.89
CA THR A 139 -5.22 2.66 -10.03
C THR A 139 -3.78 3.15 -10.12
N ALA A 140 -3.24 3.28 -11.33
CA ALA A 140 -1.91 3.78 -11.56
C ALA A 140 -1.87 4.66 -12.81
N ASP A 141 -1.23 5.84 -12.72
CA ASP A 141 -0.97 6.69 -13.88
C ASP A 141 -0.30 5.85 -14.98
N VAL A 142 -0.74 5.99 -16.23
CA VAL A 142 -0.19 5.23 -17.37
C VAL A 142 1.33 5.41 -17.53
N ARG A 143 1.86 6.56 -17.08
CA ARG A 143 3.29 6.89 -17.13
C ARG A 143 4.08 6.26 -15.98
N ASN A 144 3.42 5.81 -14.92
CA ASN A 144 4.08 5.14 -13.79
C ASN A 144 4.36 3.67 -14.12
N THR A 145 5.31 3.46 -15.03
CA THR A 145 5.66 2.11 -15.50
C THR A 145 6.15 1.20 -14.38
N ALA A 146 6.77 1.76 -13.35
CA ALA A 146 7.24 0.99 -12.19
C ALA A 146 6.06 0.41 -11.39
N SER A 147 5.04 1.22 -11.07
CA SER A 147 3.86 0.77 -10.36
C SER A 147 3.06 -0.24 -11.20
N ASN A 148 2.85 0.04 -12.49
CA ASN A 148 2.16 -0.87 -13.38
C ASN A 148 2.83 -2.26 -13.42
N ARG A 149 4.18 -2.32 -13.50
CA ARG A 149 4.93 -3.59 -13.46
C ARG A 149 4.85 -4.29 -12.09
N VAL A 150 4.75 -3.57 -10.99
CA VAL A 150 4.55 -4.17 -9.67
C VAL A 150 3.20 -4.88 -9.61
N LEU A 151 2.13 -4.21 -10.05
CA LEU A 151 0.78 -4.79 -10.07
C LEU A 151 0.73 -6.04 -10.94
N GLU A 152 1.25 -5.97 -12.17
CA GLU A 152 1.34 -7.11 -13.07
C GLU A 152 2.09 -8.30 -12.43
N LYS A 153 3.26 -8.06 -11.82
CA LYS A 153 4.04 -9.10 -11.13
C LYS A 153 3.36 -9.70 -9.92
N CYS A 154 2.41 -8.98 -9.32
CA CYS A 154 1.60 -9.47 -8.20
C CYS A 154 0.31 -10.16 -8.66
N GLY A 155 0.12 -10.32 -9.98
CA GLY A 155 -1.01 -11.04 -10.54
C GLY A 155 -2.26 -10.19 -10.80
N PHE A 156 -2.16 -8.87 -10.64
CA PHE A 156 -3.27 -7.98 -11.00
C PHE A 156 -3.46 -7.98 -12.52
N VAL A 157 -4.70 -8.04 -12.93
CA VAL A 157 -5.14 -7.97 -14.35
C VAL A 157 -5.41 -6.51 -14.70
N HIS A 158 -4.91 -6.05 -15.84
CA HIS A 158 -5.27 -4.74 -16.40
C HIS A 158 -6.70 -4.79 -16.95
N GLU A 159 -7.63 -4.11 -16.27
CA GLU A 159 -9.07 -4.15 -16.60
C GLU A 159 -9.48 -3.01 -17.55
N GLY A 160 -8.64 -1.98 -17.69
CA GLY A 160 -8.93 -0.88 -18.59
C GLY A 160 -8.15 0.39 -18.28
N THR A 161 -8.43 1.44 -19.06
CA THR A 161 -7.79 2.75 -18.93
C THR A 161 -8.83 3.85 -18.93
N ILE A 162 -8.82 4.70 -17.92
CA ILE A 162 -9.63 5.92 -17.89
C ILE A 162 -8.77 7.06 -18.47
N ARG A 163 -9.26 7.67 -19.55
CA ARG A 163 -8.59 8.82 -20.14
C ARG A 163 -9.06 10.11 -19.47
N HIS A 164 -8.10 10.98 -19.14
CA HIS A 164 -8.35 12.29 -18.51
C HIS A 164 -9.27 12.18 -17.28
N GLY A 165 -9.13 11.09 -16.52
CA GLY A 165 -9.88 10.89 -15.29
C GLY A 165 -9.24 11.63 -14.12
N LYS A 166 -10.03 11.90 -13.07
CA LYS A 166 -9.53 12.55 -11.86
C LYS A 166 -8.90 11.50 -10.93
N MET A 167 -7.58 11.59 -10.75
CA MET A 167 -6.86 10.78 -9.78
C MET A 167 -6.41 11.69 -8.62
N VAL A 168 -7.04 11.52 -7.46
CA VAL A 168 -6.90 12.38 -6.27
C VAL A 168 -7.15 13.86 -6.60
N SER A 169 -6.12 14.64 -6.91
CA SER A 169 -6.20 16.10 -7.16
C SER A 169 -5.78 16.50 -8.58
N VAL A 170 -5.41 15.54 -9.43
CA VAL A 170 -4.95 15.80 -10.80
C VAL A 170 -5.81 15.04 -11.82
N TYR A 171 -5.84 15.54 -13.05
CA TYR A 171 -6.43 14.86 -14.18
C TYR A 171 -5.32 14.22 -15.00
N CYS A 172 -5.40 12.91 -15.21
CA CYS A 172 -4.45 12.14 -16.00
C CYS A 172 -5.11 10.89 -16.59
N ASP A 173 -4.43 10.24 -17.52
CA ASP A 173 -4.79 8.91 -17.94
C ASP A 173 -4.26 7.91 -16.90
N TYR A 174 -5.11 6.99 -16.45
CA TYR A 174 -4.69 5.96 -15.51
C TYR A 174 -5.30 4.60 -15.84
N HIS A 175 -4.53 3.57 -15.55
CA HIS A 175 -4.95 2.19 -15.63
C HIS A 175 -5.75 1.77 -14.40
N ILE A 176 -6.73 0.89 -14.61
CA ILE A 176 -7.46 0.17 -13.58
C ILE A 176 -6.92 -1.26 -13.55
N TRP A 177 -6.55 -1.71 -12.37
CA TRP A 177 -6.03 -3.03 -12.09
C TRP A 177 -6.91 -3.74 -11.08
N GLY A 178 -7.23 -5.02 -11.31
CA GLY A 178 -8.01 -5.86 -10.40
C GLY A 178 -7.33 -7.21 -10.16
N LEU A 179 -7.54 -7.75 -8.97
CA LEU A 179 -7.14 -9.10 -8.59
C LEU A 179 -8.29 -9.73 -7.81
N LEU A 180 -8.85 -10.79 -8.32
CA LEU A 180 -9.87 -11.58 -7.63
C LEU A 180 -9.21 -12.66 -6.76
N ARG A 181 -9.90 -13.07 -5.69
CA ARG A 181 -9.46 -14.20 -4.87
C ARG A 181 -9.26 -15.45 -5.70
N GLU A 182 -10.19 -15.75 -6.61
CA GLU A 182 -10.12 -16.93 -7.48
C GLU A 182 -8.89 -16.91 -8.40
N ASP A 183 -8.52 -15.73 -8.95
CA ASP A 183 -7.30 -15.59 -9.77
C ASP A 183 -6.06 -15.88 -8.94
N TRP A 184 -6.01 -15.36 -7.71
CA TRP A 184 -4.91 -15.59 -6.79
C TRP A 184 -4.79 -17.08 -6.38
N GLU A 185 -5.91 -17.75 -6.09
CA GLU A 185 -5.94 -19.17 -5.77
C GLU A 185 -5.44 -20.03 -6.95
N GLN A 186 -5.84 -19.69 -8.18
CA GLN A 186 -5.35 -20.36 -9.39
C GLN A 186 -3.84 -20.19 -9.59
N MET A 187 -3.32 -18.97 -9.38
CA MET A 187 -1.87 -18.72 -9.46
C MET A 187 -1.09 -19.57 -8.44
N LYS A 188 -1.59 -19.71 -7.20
CA LYS A 188 -0.95 -20.55 -6.17
C LYS A 188 -0.97 -22.03 -6.52
N ALA A 189 -2.01 -22.52 -7.15
CA ALA A 189 -2.14 -23.93 -7.57
C ALA A 189 -1.17 -24.30 -8.69
N THR A 190 -0.66 -23.30 -9.44
CA THR A 190 0.22 -23.51 -10.61
C THR A 190 1.71 -23.33 -10.29
N THR A 191 2.06 -22.84 -9.09
CA THR A 191 3.44 -22.60 -8.63
C THR A 191 3.91 -23.70 -7.71
#